data_0eadf22c58019e85521b06ed7e1217b0
#
_entry.id   0eadf22c58019e85521b06ed7e1217b0
#
_cell.length_a   1.000
_cell.length_b   1.000
_cell.length_c   1.000
_cell.angle_alpha   90.00
_cell.angle_beta   90.00
_cell.angle_gamma   90.00
#
_symmetry.space_group_name_H-M   'P 1'
#
loop_
_entity.id
_entity.type
_entity.pdbx_description
1 polymer ?
#
loop_
_entity_poly.entity_id
_entity_poly.type
_entity_poly.pdbx_seq_one_letter_code
_entity_poly.pdbx_strand_id
1 'polypeptide(L)'
;DAPADSDDDDKLRILPDVKKGQHLARQEVDADQHFTQPPPRYTEASLVKRLEELGIGRPSTYASIISVLQDRNYVKLESRRFMPEDRGRLVTAFLSSFFERYVEYGFTAELEERLDDISGGRREWKQVLRDFWEAFSKAVDGTKELRVREVLDTLDELLGPHFFPMGEDGRDPRKCPVCADGRMGLKLGKFGAFIGCSNYPECKHTQALAVPNGENGDGTEAAAEIFPRLLGNDPETGLPITVRKGPYGAYVQLGDAEEGGPKPKRASLPKGVSAATIDLEMALGLLA
;
A
#
# COMPACT_ATOMS: atom_id res chain seq x y z
N ASP A 1 24.42 8.35 11.28
CA ASP A 1 24.96 8.27 12.65
C ASP A 1 24.09 7.32 13.44
N ALA A 2 24.55 6.06 13.54
CA ALA A 2 23.98 5.10 14.45
C ALA A 2 24.57 5.40 15.85
N PRO A 3 23.81 5.36 16.92
CA PRO A 3 24.38 5.49 18.25
C PRO A 3 25.25 4.25 18.52
N ALA A 4 26.52 4.50 18.78
CA ALA A 4 27.45 3.56 19.34
C ALA A 4 27.10 3.40 20.83
N ASP A 5 26.34 2.38 21.17
CA ASP A 5 26.06 1.99 22.56
C ASP A 5 26.07 0.46 22.72
N SER A 6 27.03 -0.21 22.07
CA SER A 6 27.18 -1.66 22.24
C SER A 6 28.43 -2.08 23.06
N ASP A 7 29.29 -1.14 23.46
CA ASP A 7 30.55 -1.50 24.12
C ASP A 7 30.49 -1.54 25.65
N ASP A 8 29.46 -0.98 26.29
CA ASP A 8 29.35 -1.00 27.77
C ASP A 8 28.55 -2.21 28.29
N ASP A 9 27.65 -2.77 27.49
CA ASP A 9 26.85 -3.95 27.89
C ASP A 9 27.66 -5.25 27.85
N ASP A 10 28.67 -5.35 26.99
CA ASP A 10 29.56 -6.52 26.92
C ASP A 10 30.57 -6.58 28.09
N LYS A 11 30.92 -5.45 28.68
CA LYS A 11 31.80 -5.42 29.86
C LYS A 11 31.11 -5.92 31.14
N LEU A 12 29.78 -5.88 31.19
CA LEU A 12 28.98 -6.38 32.30
C LEU A 12 28.68 -7.87 32.23
N ARG A 13 29.02 -8.55 31.12
CA ARG A 13 28.80 -9.99 30.90
C ARG A 13 30.00 -10.88 31.23
N ILE A 14 31.07 -10.35 31.84
CA ILE A 14 32.18 -11.17 32.27
C ILE A 14 31.71 -12.00 33.46
N LEU A 15 31.45 -13.27 33.21
CA LEU A 15 31.10 -14.20 34.26
C LEU A 15 32.27 -14.33 35.25
N PRO A 16 32.00 -14.38 36.58
CA PRO A 16 33.03 -14.60 37.56
C PRO A 16 33.71 -15.95 37.36
N ASP A 17 34.98 -16.06 37.75
CA ASP A 17 35.72 -17.32 37.69
C ASP A 17 35.12 -18.31 38.70
N VAL A 18 34.42 -19.33 38.20
CA VAL A 18 33.75 -20.37 38.98
C VAL A 18 34.32 -21.76 38.66
N LYS A 19 34.51 -22.58 39.68
CA LYS A 19 35.09 -23.92 39.57
C LYS A 19 34.00 -25.00 39.50
N LYS A 20 34.28 -26.08 38.79
CA LYS A 20 33.38 -27.22 38.74
C LYS A 20 33.10 -27.75 40.13
N GLY A 21 31.84 -27.87 40.53
CA GLY A 21 31.41 -28.35 41.87
C GLY A 21 31.31 -27.21 42.92
N GLN A 22 31.57 -25.98 42.58
CA GLN A 22 31.38 -24.85 43.48
C GLN A 22 29.87 -24.61 43.69
N HIS A 23 29.45 -24.50 44.96
CA HIS A 23 28.10 -24.11 45.32
C HIS A 23 27.90 -22.63 45.16
N LEU A 24 26.91 -22.23 44.35
CA LEU A 24 26.48 -20.88 44.17
C LEU A 24 25.12 -20.66 44.83
N ALA A 25 24.99 -19.59 45.61
CA ALA A 25 23.70 -19.21 46.18
C ALA A 25 22.87 -18.45 45.10
N ARG A 26 21.69 -18.99 44.76
CA ARG A 26 20.75 -18.29 43.92
C ARG A 26 20.12 -17.16 44.72
N GLN A 27 20.30 -15.92 44.26
CA GLN A 27 19.75 -14.72 44.92
C GLN A 27 18.36 -14.39 44.36
N GLU A 28 18.22 -14.37 43.05
CA GLU A 28 16.98 -14.00 42.37
C GLU A 28 16.82 -14.78 41.07
N VAL A 29 15.58 -14.93 40.59
CA VAL A 29 15.23 -15.48 39.29
C VAL A 29 14.23 -14.54 38.66
N ASP A 30 14.67 -13.79 37.67
CA ASP A 30 13.83 -12.90 36.86
C ASP A 30 13.38 -13.63 35.61
N ALA A 31 12.12 -13.49 35.28
CA ALA A 31 11.54 -14.05 34.07
C ALA A 31 11.19 -12.91 33.08
N ASP A 32 12.06 -12.72 32.09
CA ASP A 32 11.86 -11.73 31.05
C ASP A 32 11.24 -12.34 29.81
N GLN A 33 10.21 -11.69 29.30
CA GLN A 33 9.59 -12.07 28.04
C GLN A 33 10.24 -11.31 26.87
N HIS A 34 10.83 -12.06 25.95
CA HIS A 34 11.45 -11.53 24.75
C HIS A 34 10.64 -11.91 23.49
N PHE A 35 10.48 -10.97 22.59
CA PHE A 35 9.82 -11.20 21.30
C PHE A 35 10.85 -11.06 20.17
N THR A 36 10.80 -11.97 19.20
CA THR A 36 11.59 -11.84 17.97
C THR A 36 11.10 -10.66 17.15
N GLN A 37 12.04 -9.89 16.58
CA GLN A 37 11.70 -8.81 15.68
C GLN A 37 11.42 -9.36 14.27
N PRO A 38 10.43 -8.81 13.54
CA PRO A 38 10.22 -9.17 12.15
C PRO A 38 11.43 -8.73 11.29
N PRO A 39 11.66 -9.39 10.13
CA PRO A 39 12.71 -8.97 9.22
C PRO A 39 12.51 -7.50 8.80
N PRO A 40 13.60 -6.72 8.68
CA PRO A 40 13.51 -5.32 8.29
C PRO A 40 12.97 -5.17 6.87
N ARG A 41 12.29 -4.04 6.60
CA ARG A 41 11.87 -3.69 5.25
C ARG A 41 13.09 -3.52 4.33
N TYR A 42 12.94 -3.90 3.06
CA TYR A 42 13.99 -3.74 2.07
C TYR A 42 14.31 -2.26 1.82
N THR A 43 15.59 -1.98 1.72
CA THR A 43 16.13 -0.77 1.08
C THR A 43 16.42 -1.09 -0.39
N GLU A 44 16.71 -0.09 -1.23
CA GLU A 44 17.14 -0.32 -2.62
C GLU A 44 18.30 -1.31 -2.69
N ALA A 45 19.36 -1.09 -1.90
CA ALA A 45 20.54 -1.95 -1.89
C ALA A 45 20.22 -3.39 -1.43
N SER A 46 19.43 -3.55 -0.36
CA SER A 46 19.09 -4.89 0.13
C SER A 46 18.11 -5.63 -0.79
N LEU A 47 17.26 -4.90 -1.52
CA LEU A 47 16.40 -5.50 -2.55
C LEU A 47 17.21 -5.97 -3.75
N VAL A 48 18.15 -5.15 -4.27
CA VAL A 48 19.05 -5.56 -5.36
C VAL A 48 19.84 -6.80 -4.97
N LYS A 49 20.44 -6.80 -3.77
CA LYS A 49 21.15 -7.98 -3.26
C LYS A 49 20.24 -9.22 -3.24
N ARG A 50 19.00 -9.06 -2.81
CA ARG A 50 18.05 -10.19 -2.76
C ARG A 50 17.65 -10.69 -4.14
N LEU A 51 17.45 -9.78 -5.10
CA LEU A 51 17.19 -10.14 -6.51
C LEU A 51 18.36 -10.92 -7.10
N GLU A 52 19.59 -10.48 -6.85
CA GLU A 52 20.81 -11.15 -7.28
C GLU A 52 20.94 -12.56 -6.68
N GLU A 53 20.73 -12.70 -5.36
CA GLU A 53 20.73 -14.01 -4.68
C GLU A 53 19.70 -14.98 -5.25
N LEU A 54 18.57 -14.48 -5.70
CA LEU A 54 17.49 -15.27 -6.29
C LEU A 54 17.65 -15.51 -7.81
N GLY A 55 18.63 -14.89 -8.46
CA GLY A 55 18.80 -14.96 -9.90
C GLY A 55 17.75 -14.19 -10.70
N ILE A 56 17.05 -13.26 -10.08
CA ILE A 56 15.98 -12.47 -10.69
C ILE A 56 16.54 -11.17 -11.24
N GLY A 57 16.43 -10.95 -12.54
CA GLY A 57 17.01 -9.79 -13.23
C GLY A 57 18.52 -9.90 -13.43
N ARG A 58 19.09 -8.83 -13.93
CA ARG A 58 20.54 -8.69 -14.21
C ARG A 58 20.98 -7.28 -13.82
N PRO A 59 22.27 -6.99 -13.67
CA PRO A 59 22.76 -5.66 -13.30
C PRO A 59 22.16 -4.52 -14.14
N SER A 60 21.92 -4.77 -15.42
CA SER A 60 21.33 -3.80 -16.35
C SER A 60 19.84 -3.53 -16.11
N THR A 61 19.11 -4.39 -15.37
CA THR A 61 17.66 -4.28 -15.17
C THR A 61 17.25 -3.89 -13.75
N TYR A 62 18.13 -4.01 -12.75
CA TYR A 62 17.75 -3.74 -11.36
C TYR A 62 17.20 -2.31 -11.15
N ALA A 63 17.86 -1.31 -11.74
CA ALA A 63 17.41 0.07 -11.63
C ALA A 63 16.01 0.28 -12.22
N SER A 64 15.74 -0.32 -13.39
CA SER A 64 14.42 -0.23 -14.04
C SER A 64 13.33 -0.97 -13.26
N ILE A 65 13.64 -2.10 -12.65
CA ILE A 65 12.71 -2.83 -11.77
C ILE A 65 12.29 -1.93 -10.60
N ILE A 66 13.25 -1.32 -9.91
CA ILE A 66 12.99 -0.43 -8.78
C ILE A 66 12.16 0.79 -9.20
N SER A 67 12.51 1.43 -10.33
CA SER A 67 11.74 2.57 -10.85
C SER A 67 10.30 2.18 -11.15
N VAL A 68 10.06 1.03 -11.80
CA VAL A 68 8.72 0.54 -12.12
C VAL A 68 7.88 0.31 -10.87
N LEU A 69 8.46 -0.22 -9.79
CA LEU A 69 7.75 -0.44 -8.53
C LEU A 69 7.23 0.88 -7.94
N GLN A 70 8.04 1.95 -8.02
CA GLN A 70 7.67 3.29 -7.52
C GLN A 70 6.74 4.02 -8.48
N ASP A 71 7.04 4.04 -9.77
CA ASP A 71 6.25 4.75 -10.82
C ASP A 71 4.81 4.23 -10.90
N ARG A 72 4.63 2.92 -10.64
CA ARG A 72 3.30 2.29 -10.62
C ARG A 72 2.60 2.38 -9.26
N ASN A 73 3.22 3.03 -8.28
CA ASN A 73 2.72 3.10 -6.90
C ASN A 73 2.44 1.71 -6.31
N TYR A 74 3.32 0.74 -6.58
CA TYR A 74 3.27 -0.55 -5.90
C TYR A 74 3.94 -0.50 -4.55
N VAL A 75 4.96 0.35 -4.43
CA VAL A 75 5.66 0.68 -3.20
C VAL A 75 5.92 2.18 -3.14
N LYS A 76 6.05 2.70 -1.93
CA LYS A 76 6.59 4.03 -1.65
C LYS A 76 7.91 3.89 -0.89
N LEU A 77 8.78 4.88 -1.01
CA LEU A 77 10.03 4.93 -0.28
C LEU A 77 9.88 5.87 0.93
N GLU A 78 9.92 5.29 2.14
CA GLU A 78 9.89 6.02 3.41
C GLU A 78 11.16 5.73 4.19
N SER A 79 11.89 6.75 4.61
CA SER A 79 13.15 6.60 5.35
C SER A 79 14.11 5.60 4.68
N ARG A 80 14.24 5.65 3.36
CA ARG A 80 15.03 4.75 2.50
C ARG A 80 14.57 3.28 2.52
N ARG A 81 13.34 2.99 2.95
CA ARG A 81 12.77 1.64 3.00
C ARG A 81 11.53 1.56 2.13
N PHE A 82 11.37 0.46 1.41
CA PHE A 82 10.18 0.21 0.60
C PHE A 82 9.01 -0.20 1.48
N MET A 83 7.94 0.57 1.38
CA MET A 83 6.66 0.28 2.01
C MET A 83 5.67 -0.14 0.93
N PRO A 84 5.10 -1.36 1.02
CA PRO A 84 4.10 -1.81 0.05
C PRO A 84 2.84 -0.95 0.11
N GLU A 85 2.39 -0.48 -1.05
CA GLU A 85 1.13 0.22 -1.22
C GLU A 85 -0.03 -0.75 -1.52
N ASP A 86 -1.25 -0.34 -1.28
CA ASP A 86 -2.44 -1.18 -1.48
C ASP A 86 -2.59 -1.66 -2.93
N ARG A 87 -2.19 -0.82 -3.89
CA ARG A 87 -2.15 -1.21 -5.30
C ARG A 87 -1.17 -2.36 -5.54
N GLY A 88 0.02 -2.32 -4.93
CA GLY A 88 0.99 -3.40 -5.01
C GLY A 88 0.45 -4.69 -4.39
N ARG A 89 -0.17 -4.60 -3.22
CA ARG A 89 -0.80 -5.75 -2.56
C ARG A 89 -1.90 -6.37 -3.41
N LEU A 90 -2.77 -5.54 -3.99
CA LEU A 90 -3.87 -5.98 -4.86
C LEU A 90 -3.34 -6.71 -6.10
N VAL A 91 -2.35 -6.15 -6.78
CA VAL A 91 -1.74 -6.76 -7.97
C VAL A 91 -1.03 -8.06 -7.60
N THR A 92 -0.30 -8.09 -6.49
CA THR A 92 0.35 -9.32 -6.02
C THR A 92 -0.66 -10.40 -5.69
N ALA A 93 -1.72 -10.08 -4.93
CA ALA A 93 -2.77 -11.04 -4.61
C ALA A 93 -3.45 -11.59 -5.87
N PHE A 94 -3.77 -10.73 -6.83
CA PHE A 94 -4.34 -11.15 -8.12
C PHE A 94 -3.42 -12.10 -8.89
N LEU A 95 -2.15 -11.72 -9.03
CA LEU A 95 -1.19 -12.54 -9.76
C LEU A 95 -0.92 -13.88 -9.06
N SER A 96 -0.81 -13.87 -7.75
CA SER A 96 -0.60 -15.11 -6.97
C SER A 96 -1.81 -16.06 -7.05
N SER A 97 -3.04 -15.51 -7.17
CA SER A 97 -4.24 -16.35 -7.26
C SER A 97 -4.48 -16.93 -8.65
N PHE A 98 -4.15 -16.18 -9.71
CA PHE A 98 -4.54 -16.54 -11.09
C PHE A 98 -3.35 -16.83 -12.02
N PHE A 99 -2.14 -16.44 -11.61
CA PHE A 99 -0.90 -16.58 -12.37
C PHE A 99 0.27 -17.04 -11.48
N GLU A 100 -0.01 -17.88 -10.47
CA GLU A 100 0.94 -18.31 -9.43
C GLU A 100 2.32 -18.65 -9.99
N ARG A 101 2.39 -19.53 -10.99
CA ARG A 101 3.64 -19.95 -11.63
C ARG A 101 4.51 -18.79 -12.10
N TYR A 102 3.90 -17.71 -12.62
CA TYR A 102 4.62 -16.57 -13.22
C TYR A 102 5.14 -15.56 -12.19
N VAL A 103 4.70 -15.67 -10.95
CA VAL A 103 5.16 -14.82 -9.84
C VAL A 103 6.08 -15.56 -8.86
N GLU A 104 6.30 -16.85 -9.09
CA GLU A 104 7.28 -17.62 -8.35
C GLU A 104 8.69 -17.16 -8.69
N TYR A 105 9.54 -17.04 -7.67
CA TYR A 105 10.94 -16.62 -7.85
C TYR A 105 11.71 -17.54 -8.77
N GLY A 106 11.46 -18.85 -8.65
CA GLY A 106 12.11 -19.87 -9.48
C GLY A 106 11.81 -19.74 -10.96
N PHE A 107 10.58 -19.38 -11.33
CA PHE A 107 10.19 -19.22 -12.72
C PHE A 107 10.97 -18.09 -13.41
N THR A 108 11.08 -16.93 -12.76
CA THR A 108 11.82 -15.79 -13.33
C THR A 108 13.31 -16.09 -13.42
N ALA A 109 13.90 -16.71 -12.39
CA ALA A 109 15.30 -17.12 -12.40
C ALA A 109 15.61 -18.12 -13.54
N GLU A 110 14.75 -19.14 -13.71
CA GLU A 110 14.90 -20.11 -14.81
C GLU A 110 14.79 -19.45 -16.19
N LEU A 111 13.88 -18.48 -16.35
CA LEU A 111 13.75 -17.75 -17.61
C LEU A 111 15.00 -16.93 -17.91
N GLU A 112 15.58 -16.27 -16.92
CA GLU A 112 16.84 -15.54 -17.05
C GLU A 112 18.00 -16.46 -17.46
N GLU A 113 18.10 -17.66 -16.86
CA GLU A 113 19.11 -18.68 -17.25
C GLU A 113 18.92 -19.15 -18.69
N ARG A 114 17.66 -19.35 -19.12
CA ARG A 114 17.37 -19.72 -20.52
C ARG A 114 17.77 -18.60 -21.50
N LEU A 115 17.61 -17.33 -21.11
CA LEU A 115 18.06 -16.19 -21.92
C LEU A 115 19.60 -16.13 -22.00
N ASP A 116 20.29 -16.43 -20.91
CA ASP A 116 21.76 -16.56 -20.93
C ASP A 116 22.23 -17.73 -21.81
N ASP A 117 21.50 -18.84 -21.80
CA ASP A 117 21.75 -19.97 -22.70
C ASP A 117 21.59 -19.59 -24.19
N ILE A 118 20.57 -18.79 -24.52
CA ILE A 118 20.38 -18.25 -25.87
C ILE A 118 21.56 -17.35 -26.25
N SER A 119 21.94 -16.44 -25.36
CA SER A 119 23.09 -15.54 -25.59
C SER A 119 24.39 -16.29 -25.77
N GLY A 120 24.57 -17.39 -25.05
CA GLY A 120 25.74 -18.30 -25.20
C GLY A 120 25.66 -19.28 -26.37
N GLY A 121 24.62 -19.24 -27.20
CA GLY A 121 24.42 -20.14 -28.34
C GLY A 121 24.07 -21.59 -27.97
N ARG A 122 23.71 -21.84 -26.70
CA ARG A 122 23.37 -23.20 -26.22
C ARG A 122 21.89 -23.57 -26.43
N ARG A 123 21.04 -22.56 -26.67
CA ARG A 123 19.59 -22.78 -26.93
C ARG A 123 19.10 -21.93 -28.08
N GLU A 124 18.11 -22.46 -28.78
CA GLU A 124 17.44 -21.79 -29.89
C GLU A 124 16.31 -20.88 -29.33
N TRP A 125 16.42 -19.57 -29.58
CA TRP A 125 15.52 -18.57 -28.99
C TRP A 125 14.03 -18.76 -29.36
N LYS A 126 13.77 -19.20 -30.61
CA LYS A 126 12.37 -19.43 -31.06
C LYS A 126 11.71 -20.57 -30.30
N GLN A 127 12.49 -21.59 -29.90
CA GLN A 127 11.93 -22.70 -29.13
C GLN A 127 11.59 -22.23 -27.69
N VAL A 128 12.49 -21.48 -27.06
CA VAL A 128 12.23 -20.92 -25.71
C VAL A 128 10.98 -20.04 -25.69
N LEU A 129 10.81 -19.18 -26.70
CA LEU A 129 9.61 -18.34 -26.83
C LEU A 129 8.33 -19.15 -27.08
N ARG A 130 8.39 -20.21 -27.89
CA ARG A 130 7.21 -21.09 -28.11
C ARG A 130 6.79 -21.80 -26.84
N ASP A 131 7.75 -22.37 -26.12
CA ASP A 131 7.48 -23.08 -24.86
C ASP A 131 6.87 -22.15 -23.81
N PHE A 132 7.41 -20.93 -23.70
CA PHE A 132 6.85 -19.90 -22.83
C PHE A 132 5.43 -19.53 -23.25
N TRP A 133 5.23 -19.22 -24.53
CA TRP A 133 3.95 -18.76 -25.04
C TRP A 133 2.83 -19.81 -24.92
N GLU A 134 3.15 -21.07 -25.18
CA GLU A 134 2.19 -22.16 -25.03
C GLU A 134 1.66 -22.28 -23.60
N ALA A 135 2.54 -22.22 -22.62
CA ALA A 135 2.13 -22.29 -21.22
C ALA A 135 1.40 -21.02 -20.79
N PHE A 136 1.89 -19.84 -21.21
CA PHE A 136 1.32 -18.55 -20.85
C PHE A 136 -0.07 -18.34 -21.47
N SER A 137 -0.23 -18.68 -22.76
CA SER A 137 -1.54 -18.55 -23.41
C SER A 137 -2.61 -19.45 -22.78
N LYS A 138 -2.26 -20.65 -22.36
CA LYS A 138 -3.18 -21.52 -21.60
C LYS A 138 -3.60 -20.90 -20.26
N ALA A 139 -2.68 -20.27 -19.55
CA ALA A 139 -3.00 -19.57 -18.30
C ALA A 139 -3.94 -18.39 -18.54
N VAL A 140 -3.68 -17.59 -19.59
CA VAL A 140 -4.55 -16.47 -20.00
C VAL A 140 -5.94 -16.98 -20.43
N ASP A 141 -5.99 -18.06 -21.20
CA ASP A 141 -7.27 -18.65 -21.63
C ASP A 141 -8.09 -19.13 -20.43
N GLY A 142 -7.47 -19.70 -19.42
CA GLY A 142 -8.12 -20.09 -18.16
C GLY A 142 -8.75 -18.92 -17.39
N THR A 143 -8.25 -17.70 -17.59
CA THR A 143 -8.82 -16.51 -16.92
C THR A 143 -9.99 -15.88 -17.70
N LYS A 144 -10.21 -16.23 -18.95
CA LYS A 144 -11.28 -15.63 -19.78
C LYS A 144 -12.70 -15.95 -19.27
N GLU A 145 -12.86 -17.06 -18.58
CA GLU A 145 -14.14 -17.50 -18.03
C GLU A 145 -14.42 -16.89 -16.63
N LEU A 146 -13.40 -16.31 -16.00
CA LEU A 146 -13.52 -15.68 -14.68
C LEU A 146 -14.42 -14.44 -14.77
N ARG A 147 -15.45 -14.41 -13.95
CA ARG A 147 -16.28 -13.22 -13.78
C ARG A 147 -15.55 -12.23 -12.88
N VAL A 148 -15.65 -10.94 -13.20
CA VAL A 148 -15.07 -9.85 -12.38
C VAL A 148 -15.48 -9.98 -10.91
N ARG A 149 -16.71 -10.44 -10.65
CA ARG A 149 -17.20 -10.65 -9.29
C ARG A 149 -16.42 -11.74 -8.54
N GLU A 150 -16.16 -12.87 -9.17
CA GLU A 150 -15.42 -13.99 -8.58
C GLU A 150 -13.99 -13.58 -8.24
N VAL A 151 -13.35 -12.81 -9.13
CA VAL A 151 -12.04 -12.23 -8.88
C VAL A 151 -12.07 -11.28 -7.69
N LEU A 152 -13.06 -10.39 -7.62
CA LEU A 152 -13.19 -9.44 -6.52
C LEU A 152 -13.47 -10.14 -5.18
N ASP A 153 -14.31 -11.18 -5.18
CA ASP A 153 -14.63 -11.94 -3.97
C ASP A 153 -13.36 -12.65 -3.45
N THR A 154 -12.56 -13.28 -4.33
CA THR A 154 -11.28 -13.90 -3.96
C THR A 154 -10.30 -12.88 -3.39
N LEU A 155 -10.16 -11.72 -4.03
CA LEU A 155 -9.26 -10.66 -3.57
C LEU A 155 -9.74 -10.02 -2.25
N ASP A 156 -11.05 -9.86 -2.08
CA ASP A 156 -11.65 -9.33 -0.85
C ASP A 156 -11.47 -10.29 0.33
N GLU A 157 -11.48 -11.60 0.08
CA GLU A 157 -11.18 -12.61 1.09
C GLU A 157 -9.69 -12.58 1.49
N LEU A 158 -8.78 -12.59 0.53
CA LEU A 158 -7.33 -12.59 0.77
C LEU A 158 -6.84 -11.31 1.45
N LEU A 159 -7.32 -10.16 1.01
CA LEU A 159 -6.89 -8.86 1.49
C LEU A 159 -7.77 -8.32 2.62
N GLY A 160 -8.85 -9.01 2.94
CA GLY A 160 -9.79 -8.64 3.99
C GLY A 160 -9.13 -8.34 5.34
N PRO A 161 -8.25 -9.21 5.85
CA PRO A 161 -7.55 -8.95 7.11
C PRO A 161 -6.67 -7.70 7.08
N HIS A 162 -6.21 -7.31 5.89
CA HIS A 162 -5.41 -6.11 5.70
C HIS A 162 -6.27 -4.84 5.61
N PHE A 163 -7.36 -4.87 4.83
CA PHE A 163 -8.23 -3.71 4.65
C PHE A 163 -9.19 -3.48 5.83
N PHE A 164 -9.50 -4.54 6.56
CA PHE A 164 -10.45 -4.54 7.66
C PHE A 164 -9.84 -5.23 8.89
N PRO A 165 -8.78 -4.66 9.48
CA PRO A 165 -8.18 -5.24 10.68
C PRO A 165 -9.19 -5.22 11.83
N MET A 166 -9.23 -6.29 12.61
CA MET A 166 -10.04 -6.34 13.84
C MET A 166 -9.48 -5.33 14.83
N GLY A 167 -10.33 -4.40 15.26
CA GLY A 167 -10.00 -3.47 16.34
C GLY A 167 -10.11 -4.13 17.72
N GLU A 168 -9.48 -3.51 18.73
CA GLU A 168 -9.56 -3.98 20.13
C GLU A 168 -10.98 -3.88 20.70
N ASP A 169 -11.83 -3.06 20.09
CA ASP A 169 -13.22 -2.82 20.49
C ASP A 169 -14.19 -3.96 20.09
N GLY A 170 -13.70 -5.00 19.38
CA GLY A 170 -14.48 -6.16 18.95
C GLY A 170 -15.61 -5.86 17.95
N ARG A 171 -15.64 -4.65 17.37
CA ARG A 171 -16.62 -4.30 16.34
C ARG A 171 -16.25 -4.95 15.02
N ASP A 172 -17.28 -5.31 14.22
CA ASP A 172 -17.04 -5.78 12.84
C ASP A 172 -16.47 -4.63 11.99
N PRO A 173 -15.18 -4.68 11.58
CA PRO A 173 -14.54 -3.62 10.82
C PRO A 173 -15.13 -3.44 9.42
N ARG A 174 -15.89 -4.42 8.94
CA ARG A 174 -16.57 -4.35 7.65
C ARG A 174 -17.94 -3.68 7.71
N LYS A 175 -18.44 -3.34 8.89
CA LYS A 175 -19.73 -2.66 9.01
C LYS A 175 -19.68 -1.28 8.39
N CYS A 176 -20.66 -0.95 7.53
CA CYS A 176 -20.73 0.38 6.92
C CYS A 176 -20.94 1.46 8.00
N PRO A 177 -20.12 2.53 8.03
CA PRO A 177 -20.29 3.59 9.03
C PRO A 177 -21.50 4.51 8.77
N VAL A 178 -22.11 4.42 7.57
CA VAL A 178 -23.20 5.32 7.16
C VAL A 178 -24.57 4.64 7.22
N CYS A 179 -24.68 3.36 6.83
CA CYS A 179 -25.95 2.63 6.91
C CYS A 179 -25.82 1.42 7.85
N ALA A 180 -26.94 1.04 8.49
CA ALA A 180 -26.93 0.01 9.52
C ALA A 180 -26.64 -1.41 8.99
N ASP A 181 -27.10 -1.71 7.76
CA ASP A 181 -27.16 -3.06 7.20
C ASP A 181 -26.09 -3.33 6.15
N GLY A 182 -25.35 -2.28 5.73
CA GLY A 182 -24.33 -2.40 4.69
C GLY A 182 -23.01 -2.97 5.18
N ARG A 183 -22.33 -3.70 4.31
CA ARG A 183 -21.00 -4.27 4.53
C ARG A 183 -20.01 -3.65 3.57
N MET A 184 -18.85 -3.24 4.07
CA MET A 184 -17.76 -2.72 3.26
C MET A 184 -17.00 -3.87 2.60
N GLY A 185 -16.67 -3.73 1.33
CA GLY A 185 -15.94 -4.73 0.56
C GLY A 185 -15.26 -4.13 -0.67
N LEU A 186 -14.38 -4.91 -1.27
CA LEU A 186 -13.63 -4.51 -2.45
C LEU A 186 -14.56 -4.38 -3.65
N LYS A 187 -14.48 -3.26 -4.37
CA LYS A 187 -15.24 -2.95 -5.57
C LYS A 187 -14.28 -2.47 -6.66
N LEU A 188 -14.72 -2.61 -7.92
CA LEU A 188 -13.99 -2.08 -9.07
C LEU A 188 -14.83 -1.00 -9.76
N GLY A 189 -14.23 0.17 -9.95
CA GLY A 189 -14.83 1.30 -10.65
C GLY A 189 -13.99 1.75 -11.84
N LYS A 190 -14.45 2.80 -12.53
CA LYS A 190 -13.77 3.38 -13.70
C LYS A 190 -12.31 3.78 -13.42
N PHE A 191 -12.01 4.18 -12.19
CA PHE A 191 -10.69 4.68 -11.78
C PHE A 191 -9.84 3.66 -11.02
N GLY A 192 -10.28 2.40 -10.95
CA GLY A 192 -9.60 1.32 -10.26
C GLY A 192 -10.40 0.73 -9.11
N ALA A 193 -9.73 -0.06 -8.27
CA ALA A 193 -10.35 -0.70 -7.12
C ALA A 193 -10.52 0.30 -5.95
N PHE A 194 -11.59 0.12 -5.18
CA PHE A 194 -11.94 0.92 -4.00
C PHE A 194 -12.76 0.06 -3.02
N ILE A 195 -12.90 0.51 -1.79
CA ILE A 195 -13.78 -0.12 -0.81
C ILE A 195 -15.14 0.58 -0.87
N GLY A 196 -16.21 -0.18 -1.04
CA GLY A 196 -17.57 0.35 -1.17
C GLY A 196 -18.60 -0.45 -0.38
N CYS A 197 -19.69 0.23 -0.02
CA CYS A 197 -20.81 -0.39 0.69
C CYS A 197 -21.58 -1.38 -0.22
N SER A 198 -22.04 -2.48 0.37
CA SER A 198 -22.88 -3.49 -0.33
C SER A 198 -24.25 -2.97 -0.72
N ASN A 199 -24.75 -1.95 0.00
CA ASN A 199 -26.10 -1.37 -0.22
C ASN A 199 -26.13 -0.29 -1.30
N TYR A 200 -25.18 -0.29 -2.24
CA TYR A 200 -25.27 0.57 -3.41
C TYR A 200 -26.47 0.12 -4.27
N PRO A 201 -27.31 1.02 -4.80
CA PRO A 201 -27.17 2.49 -4.87
C PRO A 201 -27.74 3.29 -3.69
N GLU A 202 -28.44 2.68 -2.73
CA GLU A 202 -29.08 3.35 -1.59
C GLU A 202 -28.04 3.99 -0.67
N CYS A 203 -26.95 3.27 -0.40
CA CYS A 203 -25.79 3.78 0.31
C CYS A 203 -24.60 3.94 -0.63
N LYS A 204 -24.14 5.17 -0.82
CA LYS A 204 -23.02 5.53 -1.70
C LYS A 204 -21.70 5.68 -0.97
N HIS A 205 -21.60 5.15 0.27
CA HIS A 205 -20.37 5.25 1.03
C HIS A 205 -19.23 4.47 0.37
N THR A 206 -18.12 5.15 0.15
CA THR A 206 -16.90 4.59 -0.42
C THR A 206 -15.67 5.06 0.34
N GLN A 207 -14.64 4.24 0.33
CA GLN A 207 -13.35 4.49 0.96
C GLN A 207 -12.24 4.22 -0.06
N ALA A 208 -11.19 5.04 -0.08
CA ALA A 208 -10.00 4.73 -0.86
C ALA A 208 -9.31 3.48 -0.28
N LEU A 209 -8.53 2.79 -1.12
CA LEU A 209 -7.66 1.70 -0.68
C LEU A 209 -6.48 2.28 0.11
N ALA A 210 -6.69 2.72 1.32
CA ALA A 210 -5.64 3.13 2.23
C ALA A 210 -5.92 2.48 3.58
N VAL A 211 -4.95 1.76 4.10
CA VAL A 211 -5.02 1.24 5.46
C VAL A 211 -4.66 2.38 6.41
N PRO A 212 -5.47 2.67 7.41
CA PRO A 212 -5.02 3.50 8.52
C PRO A 212 -3.80 2.80 9.13
N ASN A 213 -2.61 3.40 9.03
CA ASN A 213 -1.42 2.90 9.70
C ASN A 213 -1.67 2.90 11.22
N GLY A 214 -2.06 1.77 11.74
CA GLY A 214 -1.84 1.45 13.13
C GLY A 214 -0.36 1.15 13.31
N GLU A 215 0.31 1.91 14.18
CA GLU A 215 1.69 1.81 14.64
C GLU A 215 2.73 2.60 13.84
N ASN A 216 2.68 3.93 13.98
CA ASN A 216 3.82 4.75 14.40
C ASN A 216 3.29 6.14 14.67
N GLY A 217 3.19 6.46 15.96
CA GLY A 217 2.76 7.76 16.41
C GLY A 217 3.75 8.85 15.98
N ASP A 218 3.33 9.68 15.11
CA ASP A 218 3.46 11.12 15.20
C ASP A 218 2.17 11.70 14.61
N GLY A 219 1.40 12.33 15.51
CA GLY A 219 0.05 12.79 15.23
C GLY A 219 0.03 13.93 14.23
N THR A 220 -0.09 13.57 13.00
CA THR A 220 -0.84 14.37 12.02
C THR A 220 -1.84 13.43 11.36
N GLU A 221 -3.05 13.46 11.89
CA GLU A 221 -4.25 12.86 11.30
C GLU A 221 -4.34 13.28 9.82
N ALA A 222 -3.89 12.41 8.92
CA ALA A 222 -4.45 12.39 7.58
C ALA A 222 -5.85 11.76 7.71
N ALA A 223 -6.77 12.52 8.30
CA ALA A 223 -8.19 12.26 8.20
C ALA A 223 -8.47 12.04 6.71
N ALA A 224 -9.07 10.90 6.35
CA ALA A 224 -9.58 10.68 5.01
C ALA A 224 -10.35 11.94 4.61
N GLU A 225 -9.79 12.71 3.65
CA GLU A 225 -10.38 13.99 3.25
C GLU A 225 -11.75 13.70 2.66
N ILE A 226 -12.78 13.87 3.48
CA ILE A 226 -14.18 13.75 3.04
C ILE A 226 -14.48 14.97 2.19
N PHE A 227 -14.50 14.80 0.88
CA PHE A 227 -14.94 15.84 -0.04
C PHE A 227 -16.43 15.70 -0.34
N PRO A 228 -17.18 16.80 -0.41
CA PRO A 228 -16.77 18.19 -0.19
C PRO A 228 -16.57 18.52 1.30
N ARG A 229 -15.46 19.17 1.65
CA ARG A 229 -15.20 19.68 3.00
C ARG A 229 -15.70 21.12 3.12
N LEU A 230 -16.61 21.40 4.00
CA LEU A 230 -17.08 22.74 4.29
C LEU A 230 -16.02 23.50 5.13
N LEU A 231 -15.57 24.65 4.64
CA LEU A 231 -14.67 25.55 5.37
C LEU A 231 -15.42 26.59 6.19
N GLY A 232 -16.59 27.01 5.73
CA GLY A 232 -17.42 28.04 6.32
C GLY A 232 -18.26 28.73 5.26
N ASN A 233 -18.86 29.86 5.60
CA ASN A 233 -19.63 30.68 4.69
C ASN A 233 -18.87 31.96 4.35
N ASP A 234 -18.99 32.41 3.10
CA ASP A 234 -18.51 33.70 2.65
C ASP A 234 -19.23 34.84 3.40
N PRO A 235 -18.51 35.75 4.04
CA PRO A 235 -19.11 36.83 4.83
C PRO A 235 -19.89 37.86 3.98
N GLU A 236 -19.62 37.95 2.69
CA GLU A 236 -20.31 38.93 1.80
C GLU A 236 -21.60 38.34 1.18
N THR A 237 -21.54 37.08 0.75
CA THR A 237 -22.67 36.46 0.02
C THR A 237 -23.46 35.47 0.86
N GLY A 238 -22.92 35.03 2.01
CA GLY A 238 -23.51 34.01 2.87
C GLY A 238 -23.44 32.58 2.28
N LEU A 239 -22.86 32.41 1.09
CA LEU A 239 -22.78 31.11 0.41
C LEU A 239 -21.70 30.21 1.03
N PRO A 240 -21.91 28.87 1.06
CA PRO A 240 -20.93 27.94 1.60
C PRO A 240 -19.66 27.87 0.74
N ILE A 241 -18.51 27.90 1.39
CA ILE A 241 -17.19 27.66 0.76
C ILE A 241 -16.78 26.24 1.05
N THR A 242 -16.59 25.45 0.00
CA THR A 242 -16.24 24.02 0.11
C THR A 242 -14.93 23.73 -0.61
N VAL A 243 -14.11 22.86 -0.02
CA VAL A 243 -12.98 22.23 -0.72
C VAL A 243 -13.50 20.99 -1.43
N ARG A 244 -13.15 20.84 -2.69
CA ARG A 244 -13.56 19.73 -3.56
C ARG A 244 -12.36 19.16 -4.30
N LYS A 245 -12.46 17.93 -4.75
CA LYS A 245 -11.44 17.26 -5.56
C LYS A 245 -11.93 17.13 -7.00
N GLY A 246 -11.17 17.67 -7.94
CA GLY A 246 -11.44 17.59 -9.38
C GLY A 246 -10.39 16.77 -10.14
N PRO A 247 -10.58 16.60 -11.47
CA PRO A 247 -9.64 15.86 -12.32
C PRO A 247 -8.21 16.43 -12.32
N TYR A 248 -8.07 17.74 -12.03
CA TYR A 248 -6.81 18.47 -12.03
C TYR A 248 -6.28 18.79 -10.63
N GLY A 249 -6.86 18.20 -9.57
CA GLY A 249 -6.46 18.43 -8.19
C GLY A 249 -7.56 19.00 -7.30
N ALA A 250 -7.18 19.38 -6.08
CA ALA A 250 -8.11 20.00 -5.13
C ALA A 250 -8.35 21.47 -5.49
N TYR A 251 -9.59 21.95 -5.27
CA TYR A 251 -10.02 23.30 -5.52
C TYR A 251 -11.05 23.77 -4.49
N VAL A 252 -11.15 25.06 -4.28
CA VAL A 252 -12.21 25.68 -3.47
C VAL A 252 -13.35 26.13 -4.38
N GLN A 253 -14.58 26.04 -3.87
CA GLN A 253 -15.80 26.42 -4.58
C GLN A 253 -16.70 27.24 -3.66
N LEU A 254 -17.22 28.34 -4.19
CA LEU A 254 -18.23 29.19 -3.55
C LEU A 254 -19.62 28.80 -4.04
N GLY A 255 -20.48 28.36 -3.11
CA GLY A 255 -21.84 27.90 -3.40
C GLY A 255 -21.91 26.54 -4.08
N ASP A 256 -23.12 26.01 -4.24
CA ASP A 256 -23.39 24.77 -4.97
C ASP A 256 -23.82 25.06 -6.41
N ALA A 257 -23.60 24.10 -7.30
CA ALA A 257 -24.08 24.18 -8.68
C ALA A 257 -25.58 23.84 -8.70
N GLU A 258 -26.41 24.79 -9.08
CA GLU A 258 -27.84 24.54 -9.36
C GLU A 258 -28.04 24.14 -10.82
N GLU A 259 -28.97 23.21 -11.07
CA GLU A 259 -29.35 22.81 -12.43
C GLU A 259 -29.91 24.02 -13.20
N GLY A 260 -29.15 24.45 -14.24
CA GLY A 260 -29.53 25.63 -15.06
C GLY A 260 -29.08 26.97 -14.52
N GLY A 261 -28.40 27.04 -13.35
CA GLY A 261 -27.85 28.25 -12.76
C GLY A 261 -26.44 28.61 -13.26
N PRO A 262 -25.93 29.80 -12.85
CA PRO A 262 -24.58 30.21 -13.16
C PRO A 262 -23.56 29.24 -12.52
N LYS A 263 -22.45 28.98 -13.23
CA LYS A 263 -21.38 28.14 -12.70
C LYS A 263 -20.79 28.77 -11.43
N PRO A 264 -20.66 28.01 -10.33
CA PRO A 264 -20.08 28.52 -9.09
C PRO A 264 -18.62 28.94 -9.30
N LYS A 265 -18.18 29.97 -8.59
CA LYS A 265 -16.80 30.45 -8.62
C LYS A 265 -15.88 29.39 -8.03
N ARG A 266 -14.76 29.11 -8.70
CA ARG A 266 -13.81 28.05 -8.34
C ARG A 266 -12.38 28.56 -8.46
N ALA A 267 -11.54 28.17 -7.50
CA ALA A 267 -10.11 28.43 -7.54
C ALA A 267 -9.31 27.18 -7.17
N SER A 268 -8.26 26.88 -7.95
CA SER A 268 -7.36 25.75 -7.66
C SER A 268 -6.46 26.08 -6.49
N LEU A 269 -6.12 25.09 -5.68
CA LEU A 269 -5.16 25.26 -4.58
C LEU A 269 -3.75 25.52 -5.14
N PRO A 270 -2.98 26.45 -4.55
CA PRO A 270 -1.59 26.68 -4.91
C PRO A 270 -0.70 25.46 -4.63
N LYS A 271 0.42 25.35 -5.34
CA LYS A 271 1.42 24.31 -5.06
C LYS A 271 1.93 24.44 -3.63
N GLY A 272 1.85 23.34 -2.88
CA GLY A 272 2.29 23.28 -1.47
C GLY A 272 1.19 23.46 -0.42
N VAL A 273 -0.04 23.80 -0.82
CA VAL A 273 -1.20 23.86 0.08
C VAL A 273 -2.03 22.57 -0.09
N SER A 274 -2.21 21.81 0.99
CA SER A 274 -3.05 20.62 0.96
C SER A 274 -4.51 20.97 1.24
N ALA A 275 -5.43 20.15 0.74
CA ALA A 275 -6.85 20.31 1.01
C ALA A 275 -7.19 20.15 2.51
N ALA A 276 -6.32 19.50 3.29
CA ALA A 276 -6.47 19.35 4.74
C ALA A 276 -6.08 20.63 5.50
N THR A 277 -5.09 21.38 5.01
CA THR A 277 -4.50 22.52 5.72
C THR A 277 -5.08 23.87 5.34
N ILE A 278 -5.85 23.95 4.23
CA ILE A 278 -6.50 25.20 3.82
C ILE A 278 -7.60 25.61 4.82
N ASP A 279 -7.58 26.86 5.22
CA ASP A 279 -8.58 27.51 6.05
C ASP A 279 -9.52 28.42 5.25
N LEU A 280 -10.51 28.96 5.94
CA LEU A 280 -11.52 29.84 5.33
C LEU A 280 -10.92 31.15 4.81
N GLU A 281 -9.95 31.73 5.52
CA GLU A 281 -9.34 32.99 5.15
C GLU A 281 -8.52 32.86 3.85
N MET A 282 -7.74 31.81 3.75
CA MET A 282 -6.98 31.49 2.53
C MET A 282 -7.92 31.18 1.36
N ALA A 283 -9.01 30.45 1.60
CA ALA A 283 -10.00 30.12 0.57
C ALA A 283 -10.71 31.38 0.04
N LEU A 284 -11.05 32.33 0.90
CA LEU A 284 -11.60 33.62 0.52
C LEU A 284 -10.61 34.40 -0.35
N GLY A 285 -9.33 34.45 0.05
CA GLY A 285 -8.28 35.07 -0.75
C GLY A 285 -8.09 34.47 -2.14
N LEU A 286 -8.31 33.15 -2.29
CA LEU A 286 -8.25 32.47 -3.59
C LEU A 286 -9.50 32.72 -4.46
N LEU A 287 -10.63 33.03 -3.82
CA LEU A 287 -11.91 33.26 -4.47
C LEU A 287 -12.16 34.78 -4.71
N ALA A 288 -11.35 35.69 -4.15
CA ALA A 288 -11.44 37.10 -4.42
C ALA A 288 -11.00 37.39 -5.88
#